data_18366d18dbc8d25d1788bc4392996f12
#
_entry.id   18366d18dbc8d25d1788bc4392996f12
#
_cell.length_a   1.000
_cell.length_b   1.000
_cell.length_c   1.000
_cell.angle_alpha   90.00
_cell.angle_beta   90.00
_cell.angle_gamma   90.00
#
_symmetry.space_group_name_H-M   'P 1'
#
loop_
_entity.id
_entity.type
_entity.pdbx_description
1 polymer ?
#
loop_
_entity_poly.entity_id
_entity_poly.type
_entity_poly.pdbx_seq_one_letter_code
_entity_poly.pdbx_strand_id
1 'polypeptide(L)'
;MKKLTIVCLDADTLGDINLSVFNKFGEFKSYATTKPDERMERLMGADVVITNKVIIDKDVMDRCELKLICISATGMNNVDLEYAKLKNIAVKNVAGYSTNSVVQQTFASLLALLNQIKFYDNYVQSGEWVKSDIFTNLDAPISELAGKKFGIIGLGEIGQKVASVASAFGAKVCYFSTSGANNNAFYERLELDELLKQCDIVSIHAPLNEKTKNLIGERELNLMKNGAILMNFGRGGIVDEGALAKAVDERGLRACLDVLEAEPMLAGHPLLSVKNKNSLIITPHIAWASSEARATLIAKIVQNIENFIKENDGN
;
A
#
# COMPACT_ATOMS: atom_id res chain seq x y z
N MET A 1 -34.85 -11.96 11.04
CA MET A 1 -33.37 -12.10 10.90
C MET A 1 -32.75 -12.41 12.26
N LYS A 2 -31.91 -13.44 12.34
CA LYS A 2 -31.13 -13.72 13.55
C LYS A 2 -30.16 -12.55 13.76
N LYS A 3 -30.14 -11.96 14.95
CA LYS A 3 -29.18 -10.91 15.28
C LYS A 3 -27.77 -11.53 15.29
N LEU A 4 -26.82 -10.90 14.60
CA LEU A 4 -25.43 -11.32 14.56
C LEU A 4 -24.64 -10.65 15.69
N THR A 5 -23.62 -11.37 16.20
CA THR A 5 -22.56 -10.75 17.01
C THR A 5 -21.36 -10.46 16.11
N ILE A 6 -21.04 -9.17 15.96
CA ILE A 6 -19.98 -8.67 15.07
C ILE A 6 -18.87 -8.08 15.93
N VAL A 7 -17.63 -8.48 15.68
CA VAL A 7 -16.45 -8.01 16.39
C VAL A 7 -15.45 -7.38 15.43
N CYS A 8 -15.07 -6.12 15.69
CA CYS A 8 -13.94 -5.46 15.01
C CYS A 8 -12.71 -5.51 15.92
N LEU A 9 -11.62 -6.11 15.46
CA LEU A 9 -10.45 -6.41 16.29
C LEU A 9 -9.40 -5.30 16.32
N ASP A 10 -9.38 -4.40 15.34
CA ASP A 10 -8.30 -3.42 15.13
C ASP A 10 -8.84 -2.11 14.55
N ALA A 11 -9.85 -1.54 15.21
CA ALA A 11 -10.58 -0.36 14.77
C ALA A 11 -9.69 0.87 14.58
N ASP A 12 -8.63 1.05 15.38
CA ASP A 12 -7.70 2.17 15.24
C ASP A 12 -6.99 2.19 13.88
N THR A 13 -6.85 1.02 13.23
CA THR A 13 -6.32 0.94 11.87
C THR A 13 -7.23 1.58 10.83
N LEU A 14 -8.49 1.81 11.16
CA LEU A 14 -9.49 2.45 10.29
C LEU A 14 -9.61 3.97 10.52
N GLY A 15 -8.96 4.49 11.58
CA GLY A 15 -8.96 5.89 11.96
C GLY A 15 -10.31 6.35 12.53
N ASP A 16 -10.67 7.59 12.28
CA ASP A 16 -11.84 8.28 12.85
C ASP A 16 -13.18 7.93 12.19
N ILE A 17 -13.26 6.87 11.38
CA ILE A 17 -14.48 6.52 10.67
C ILE A 17 -15.55 5.96 11.61
N ASN A 18 -16.81 6.31 11.33
CA ASN A 18 -17.92 5.85 12.13
C ASN A 18 -18.25 4.37 11.86
N LEU A 19 -18.02 3.51 12.86
CA LEU A 19 -18.31 2.08 12.81
C LEU A 19 -19.70 1.70 13.34
N SER A 20 -20.49 2.66 13.88
CA SER A 20 -21.83 2.39 14.42
C SER A 20 -22.81 1.85 13.37
N VAL A 21 -22.48 1.98 12.10
CA VAL A 21 -23.25 1.41 10.98
C VAL A 21 -23.43 -0.11 11.11
N PHE A 22 -22.53 -0.81 11.79
CA PHE A 22 -22.62 -2.26 12.01
C PHE A 22 -23.67 -2.65 13.06
N ASN A 23 -24.12 -1.73 13.93
CA ASN A 23 -25.19 -1.99 14.91
C ASN A 23 -26.51 -2.45 14.28
N LYS A 24 -26.74 -2.09 13.00
CA LYS A 24 -27.96 -2.52 12.29
C LYS A 24 -28.07 -4.03 12.11
N PHE A 25 -26.97 -4.77 12.21
CA PHE A 25 -26.95 -6.22 12.05
C PHE A 25 -27.11 -7.00 13.35
N GLY A 26 -26.95 -6.35 14.51
CA GLY A 26 -27.06 -6.98 15.83
C GLY A 26 -26.14 -6.36 16.88
N GLU A 27 -25.48 -7.18 17.68
CA GLU A 27 -24.51 -6.72 18.67
C GLU A 27 -23.16 -6.42 17.97
N PHE A 28 -22.66 -5.21 18.11
CA PHE A 28 -21.37 -4.81 17.57
C PHE A 28 -20.40 -4.44 18.70
N LYS A 29 -19.24 -5.11 18.71
CA LYS A 29 -18.13 -4.83 19.63
C LYS A 29 -16.92 -4.37 18.83
N SER A 30 -16.23 -3.35 19.30
CA SER A 30 -15.05 -2.78 18.64
C SER A 30 -13.90 -2.66 19.63
N TYR A 31 -12.73 -3.12 19.22
CA TYR A 31 -11.48 -3.00 19.95
C TYR A 31 -10.51 -2.12 19.16
N ALA A 32 -9.86 -1.18 19.83
CA ALA A 32 -8.89 -0.28 19.22
C ALA A 32 -7.76 -1.07 18.55
N THR A 33 -7.14 -1.97 19.32
CA THR A 33 -6.11 -2.92 18.87
C THR A 33 -6.33 -4.26 19.55
N THR A 34 -5.83 -5.35 18.98
CA THR A 34 -5.93 -6.71 19.58
C THR A 34 -4.59 -7.42 19.53
N LYS A 35 -4.06 -7.81 20.69
CA LYS A 35 -2.86 -8.61 20.80
C LYS A 35 -3.14 -10.08 20.43
N PRO A 36 -2.11 -10.87 20.06
CA PRO A 36 -2.28 -12.27 19.70
C PRO A 36 -2.98 -13.12 20.77
N ASP A 37 -2.70 -12.88 22.04
CA ASP A 37 -3.27 -13.59 23.20
C ASP A 37 -4.71 -13.17 23.53
N GLU A 38 -5.15 -11.98 23.12
CA GLU A 38 -6.52 -11.47 23.35
C GLU A 38 -7.53 -11.95 22.30
N ARG A 39 -7.07 -12.50 21.17
CA ARG A 39 -7.93 -12.84 20.00
C ARG A 39 -9.07 -13.79 20.38
N MET A 40 -8.76 -14.84 21.14
CA MET A 40 -9.72 -15.88 21.50
C MET A 40 -10.84 -15.32 22.36
N GLU A 41 -10.50 -14.62 23.43
CA GLU A 41 -11.47 -14.02 24.36
C GLU A 41 -12.41 -13.07 23.64
N ARG A 42 -11.86 -12.22 22.76
CA ARG A 42 -12.63 -11.19 22.03
C ARG A 42 -13.55 -11.78 20.97
N LEU A 43 -13.20 -12.93 20.41
CA LEU A 43 -13.99 -13.61 19.36
C LEU A 43 -14.95 -14.69 19.89
N MET A 44 -14.93 -14.96 21.19
CA MET A 44 -15.86 -15.92 21.77
C MET A 44 -17.31 -15.48 21.56
N GLY A 45 -18.09 -16.33 20.87
CA GLY A 45 -19.49 -16.07 20.52
C GLY A 45 -19.69 -15.07 19.37
N ALA A 46 -18.64 -14.69 18.64
CA ALA A 46 -18.76 -13.86 17.46
C ALA A 46 -19.22 -14.68 16.24
N ASP A 47 -20.21 -14.18 15.52
CA ASP A 47 -20.62 -14.72 14.20
C ASP A 47 -19.75 -14.14 13.08
N VAL A 48 -19.37 -12.86 13.20
CA VAL A 48 -18.63 -12.11 12.18
C VAL A 48 -17.45 -11.39 12.82
N VAL A 49 -16.27 -11.54 12.22
CA VAL A 49 -15.09 -10.74 12.57
C VAL A 49 -14.75 -9.75 11.45
N ILE A 50 -14.46 -8.52 11.81
CA ILE A 50 -13.88 -7.50 10.95
C ILE A 50 -12.45 -7.27 11.42
N THR A 51 -11.47 -7.37 10.51
CA THR A 51 -10.06 -7.16 10.83
C THR A 51 -9.27 -6.63 9.64
N ASN A 52 -8.29 -5.80 9.90
CA ASN A 52 -7.33 -5.32 8.90
C ASN A 52 -6.01 -6.14 8.96
N LYS A 53 -5.46 -6.33 10.16
CA LYS A 53 -4.12 -6.92 10.34
C LYS A 53 -4.05 -8.06 11.35
N VAL A 54 -5.06 -8.22 12.21
CA VAL A 54 -5.06 -9.30 13.21
C VAL A 54 -5.14 -10.64 12.49
N ILE A 55 -4.26 -11.56 12.86
CA ILE A 55 -4.16 -12.89 12.24
C ILE A 55 -5.34 -13.75 12.68
N ILE A 56 -6.05 -14.31 11.71
CA ILE A 56 -7.10 -15.32 11.91
C ILE A 56 -6.58 -16.64 11.35
N ASP A 57 -5.95 -17.39 12.22
CA ASP A 57 -5.32 -18.66 11.91
C ASP A 57 -6.24 -19.86 12.27
N LYS A 58 -5.72 -21.06 12.06
CA LYS A 58 -6.39 -22.32 12.37
C LYS A 58 -6.87 -22.38 13.83
N ASP A 59 -6.06 -21.92 14.78
CA ASP A 59 -6.38 -22.01 16.21
C ASP A 59 -7.59 -21.13 16.56
N VAL A 60 -7.67 -19.92 15.97
CA VAL A 60 -8.85 -19.04 16.10
C VAL A 60 -10.09 -19.70 15.50
N MET A 61 -9.98 -20.25 14.28
CA MET A 61 -11.12 -20.85 13.57
C MET A 61 -11.61 -22.17 14.21
N ASP A 62 -10.77 -22.86 14.97
CA ASP A 62 -11.16 -24.08 15.71
C ASP A 62 -11.93 -23.78 17.00
N ARG A 63 -11.62 -22.65 17.64
CA ARG A 63 -12.17 -22.31 18.96
C ARG A 63 -13.29 -21.28 18.91
N CYS A 64 -13.42 -20.56 17.81
CA CYS A 64 -14.44 -19.52 17.64
C CYS A 64 -15.43 -19.95 16.54
N GLU A 65 -16.73 -19.83 16.81
CA GLU A 65 -17.81 -20.22 15.89
C GLU A 65 -18.04 -19.18 14.79
N LEU A 66 -16.96 -18.71 14.15
CA LEU A 66 -17.02 -17.71 13.09
C LEU A 66 -17.75 -18.24 11.85
N LYS A 67 -18.60 -17.40 11.27
CA LYS A 67 -19.34 -17.69 10.03
C LYS A 67 -18.82 -16.86 8.88
N LEU A 68 -18.37 -15.63 9.18
CA LEU A 68 -17.85 -14.69 8.19
C LEU A 68 -16.64 -13.95 8.73
N ILE A 69 -15.59 -13.88 7.93
CA ILE A 69 -14.41 -13.04 8.15
C ILE A 69 -14.42 -11.92 7.10
N CYS A 70 -14.59 -10.68 7.54
CA CYS A 70 -14.49 -9.49 6.71
C CYS A 70 -13.10 -8.85 6.88
N ILE A 71 -12.29 -8.89 5.84
CA ILE A 71 -10.98 -8.26 5.84
C ILE A 71 -11.15 -6.81 5.37
N SER A 72 -10.85 -5.84 6.23
CA SER A 72 -10.90 -4.41 5.93
C SER A 72 -9.68 -3.94 5.13
N ALA A 73 -9.31 -4.70 4.11
CA ALA A 73 -8.22 -4.46 3.20
C ALA A 73 -8.40 -5.22 1.88
N THR A 74 -7.54 -4.93 0.89
CA THR A 74 -7.46 -5.73 -0.34
C THR A 74 -6.66 -7.03 -0.11
N GLY A 75 -5.55 -6.97 0.65
CA GLY A 75 -4.72 -8.14 0.97
C GLY A 75 -5.40 -9.04 2.01
N MET A 76 -5.19 -10.36 1.91
CA MET A 76 -5.80 -11.37 2.77
C MET A 76 -4.76 -12.22 3.53
N ASN A 77 -3.53 -11.76 3.59
CA ASN A 77 -2.39 -12.54 4.12
C ASN A 77 -2.49 -12.85 5.63
N ASN A 78 -3.37 -12.15 6.33
CA ASN A 78 -3.65 -12.35 7.76
C ASN A 78 -4.71 -13.42 8.05
N VAL A 79 -5.24 -14.10 7.03
CA VAL A 79 -6.24 -15.17 7.18
C VAL A 79 -5.76 -16.44 6.50
N ASP A 80 -5.85 -17.57 7.18
CA ASP A 80 -5.65 -18.90 6.58
C ASP A 80 -6.87 -19.27 5.72
N LEU A 81 -6.81 -18.91 4.43
CA LEU A 81 -7.91 -19.08 3.48
C LEU A 81 -8.26 -20.55 3.23
N GLU A 82 -7.26 -21.42 3.18
CA GLU A 82 -7.47 -22.85 2.94
C GLU A 82 -8.19 -23.46 4.14
N TYR A 83 -7.79 -23.09 5.34
CA TYR A 83 -8.44 -23.60 6.54
C TYR A 83 -9.85 -23.02 6.73
N ALA A 84 -10.06 -21.73 6.43
CA ALA A 84 -11.39 -21.12 6.43
C ALA A 84 -12.36 -21.88 5.50
N LYS A 85 -11.89 -22.27 4.32
CA LYS A 85 -12.66 -23.07 3.37
C LYS A 85 -13.01 -24.47 3.92
N LEU A 86 -12.06 -25.13 4.58
CA LEU A 86 -12.31 -26.44 5.23
C LEU A 86 -13.37 -26.34 6.33
N LYS A 87 -13.42 -25.21 7.03
CA LYS A 87 -14.40 -24.95 8.11
C LYS A 87 -15.72 -24.36 7.60
N ASN A 88 -15.88 -24.17 6.28
CA ASN A 88 -17.02 -23.48 5.68
C ASN A 88 -17.23 -22.05 6.23
N ILE A 89 -16.14 -21.36 6.60
CA ILE A 89 -16.18 -19.97 7.02
C ILE A 89 -16.03 -19.10 5.78
N ALA A 90 -17.00 -18.20 5.54
CA ALA A 90 -16.91 -17.25 4.44
C ALA A 90 -15.84 -16.22 4.71
N VAL A 91 -14.97 -15.95 3.72
CA VAL A 91 -13.97 -14.88 3.81
C VAL A 91 -14.23 -13.85 2.70
N LYS A 92 -14.39 -12.60 3.06
CA LYS A 92 -14.64 -11.48 2.14
C LYS A 92 -13.65 -10.36 2.41
N ASN A 93 -12.93 -9.94 1.39
CA ASN A 93 -12.09 -8.76 1.42
C ASN A 93 -12.76 -7.58 0.69
N VAL A 94 -12.06 -6.47 0.58
CA VAL A 94 -12.52 -5.30 -0.18
C VAL A 94 -11.47 -4.91 -1.20
N ALA A 95 -11.69 -5.25 -2.46
CA ALA A 95 -10.82 -4.86 -3.57
C ALA A 95 -11.26 -3.52 -4.19
N GLY A 96 -10.30 -2.77 -4.75
CA GLY A 96 -10.53 -1.57 -5.56
C GLY A 96 -11.07 -0.34 -4.81
N TYR A 97 -11.15 -0.37 -3.48
CA TYR A 97 -11.68 0.77 -2.72
C TYR A 97 -10.71 1.95 -2.63
N SER A 98 -9.42 1.68 -2.69
CA SER A 98 -8.35 2.67 -2.48
C SER A 98 -7.59 3.07 -3.74
N THR A 99 -8.02 2.63 -4.91
CA THR A 99 -7.29 2.87 -6.17
C THR A 99 -6.95 4.35 -6.36
N ASN A 100 -7.92 5.25 -6.18
CA ASN A 100 -7.70 6.69 -6.33
C ASN A 100 -6.74 7.25 -5.26
N SER A 101 -6.88 6.81 -4.02
CA SER A 101 -6.02 7.21 -2.91
C SER A 101 -4.56 6.82 -3.16
N VAL A 102 -4.31 5.58 -3.59
CA VAL A 102 -2.95 5.10 -3.90
C VAL A 102 -2.34 5.87 -5.08
N VAL A 103 -3.12 6.14 -6.12
CA VAL A 103 -2.66 6.95 -7.27
C VAL A 103 -2.28 8.37 -6.82
N GLN A 104 -3.14 9.01 -6.03
CA GLN A 104 -2.87 10.35 -5.49
C GLN A 104 -1.58 10.37 -4.65
N GLN A 105 -1.42 9.42 -3.72
CA GLN A 105 -0.23 9.34 -2.87
C GLN A 105 1.03 9.04 -3.69
N THR A 106 0.93 8.21 -4.74
CA THR A 106 2.04 7.93 -5.66
C THR A 106 2.54 9.24 -6.29
N PHE A 107 1.64 10.06 -6.85
CA PHE A 107 2.05 11.32 -7.49
C PHE A 107 2.39 12.42 -6.48
N ALA A 108 1.73 12.49 -5.33
CA ALA A 108 2.11 13.41 -4.26
C ALA A 108 3.56 13.20 -3.83
N SER A 109 3.96 11.94 -3.58
CA SER A 109 5.33 11.58 -3.20
C SER A 109 6.33 11.82 -4.34
N LEU A 110 5.98 11.42 -5.57
CA LEU A 110 6.84 11.63 -6.74
C LEU A 110 7.09 13.12 -6.99
N LEU A 111 6.04 13.93 -7.04
CA LEU A 111 6.15 15.36 -7.32
C LEU A 111 6.86 16.09 -6.17
N ALA A 112 6.63 15.71 -4.93
CA ALA A 112 7.38 16.26 -3.79
C ALA A 112 8.87 15.96 -3.91
N LEU A 113 9.25 14.79 -4.41
CA LEU A 113 10.64 14.41 -4.62
C LEU A 113 11.25 15.11 -5.85
N LEU A 114 10.52 15.22 -6.97
CA LEU A 114 10.98 15.90 -8.19
C LEU A 114 11.16 17.39 -7.98
N ASN A 115 10.27 18.02 -7.24
CA ASN A 115 10.27 19.46 -6.95
C ASN A 115 11.04 19.82 -5.68
N GLN A 116 11.64 18.86 -4.98
CA GLN A 116 12.36 19.08 -3.71
C GLN A 116 11.54 19.87 -2.66
N ILE A 117 10.22 19.58 -2.59
CA ILE A 117 9.28 20.36 -1.75
C ILE A 117 9.75 20.37 -0.28
N LYS A 118 10.19 19.22 0.25
CA LYS A 118 10.68 19.12 1.62
C LYS A 118 11.90 20.03 1.88
N PHE A 119 12.81 20.12 0.92
CA PHE A 119 13.99 20.98 1.04
C PHE A 119 13.60 22.45 1.02
N TYR A 120 12.83 22.88 0.03
CA TYR A 120 12.47 24.30 -0.14
C TYR A 120 11.51 24.80 0.95
N ASP A 121 10.57 23.96 1.39
CA ASP A 121 9.70 24.31 2.52
C ASP A 121 10.54 24.53 3.80
N ASN A 122 11.44 23.60 4.12
CA ASN A 122 12.33 23.74 5.27
C ASN A 122 13.23 25.01 5.16
N TYR A 123 13.74 25.32 3.97
CA TYR A 123 14.55 26.51 3.73
C TYR A 123 13.77 27.79 4.06
N VAL A 124 12.51 27.88 3.64
CA VAL A 124 11.65 29.02 3.95
C VAL A 124 11.29 29.06 5.44
N GLN A 125 10.86 27.93 6.00
CA GLN A 125 10.42 27.84 7.40
C GLN A 125 11.57 28.10 8.40
N SER A 126 12.81 27.80 8.04
CA SER A 126 13.99 28.11 8.85
C SER A 126 14.40 29.60 8.84
N GLY A 127 13.74 30.43 7.98
CA GLY A 127 14.05 31.85 7.84
C GLY A 127 15.27 32.14 6.98
N GLU A 128 15.87 31.17 6.31
CA GLU A 128 17.04 31.36 5.46
C GLU A 128 16.70 32.23 4.22
N TRP A 129 15.48 32.12 3.71
CA TRP A 129 15.07 32.96 2.56
C TRP A 129 15.02 34.47 2.91
N VAL A 130 14.67 34.81 4.15
CA VAL A 130 14.69 36.24 4.60
C VAL A 130 16.09 36.85 4.54
N LYS A 131 17.14 36.03 4.64
CA LYS A 131 18.54 36.42 4.61
C LYS A 131 19.12 36.45 3.20
N SER A 132 18.36 36.03 2.20
CA SER A 132 18.84 35.94 0.81
C SER A 132 18.80 37.30 0.12
N ASP A 133 19.87 37.63 -0.60
CA ASP A 133 19.94 38.81 -1.45
C ASP A 133 19.22 38.64 -2.79
N ILE A 134 18.74 37.42 -3.11
CA ILE A 134 18.05 37.12 -4.37
C ILE A 134 16.68 36.54 -4.10
N PHE A 135 15.75 36.70 -5.04
CA PHE A 135 14.34 36.28 -4.90
C PHE A 135 14.13 34.78 -4.95
N THR A 136 15.11 33.97 -5.33
CA THR A 136 15.00 32.54 -5.56
C THR A 136 16.15 31.79 -4.91
N ASN A 137 15.95 30.47 -4.67
CA ASN A 137 17.00 29.54 -4.30
C ASN A 137 16.98 28.37 -5.30
N LEU A 138 18.12 27.97 -5.86
CA LEU A 138 18.29 26.89 -6.83
C LEU A 138 19.29 25.84 -6.36
N ASP A 139 19.55 25.72 -5.07
CA ASP A 139 20.55 24.81 -4.50
C ASP A 139 20.15 23.32 -4.64
N ALA A 140 18.86 23.04 -4.67
CA ALA A 140 18.36 21.69 -4.90
C ALA A 140 17.76 21.57 -6.32
N PRO A 141 18.20 20.58 -7.14
CA PRO A 141 17.76 20.47 -8.52
C PRO A 141 16.30 20.03 -8.61
N ILE A 142 15.51 20.80 -9.33
CA ILE A 142 14.12 20.49 -9.69
C ILE A 142 14.10 19.78 -11.05
N SER A 143 13.23 18.80 -11.22
CA SER A 143 13.10 18.05 -12.46
C SER A 143 11.65 17.90 -12.89
N GLU A 144 11.39 18.02 -14.17
CA GLU A 144 10.07 17.78 -14.76
C GLU A 144 9.81 16.27 -14.97
N LEU A 145 8.55 15.86 -14.92
CA LEU A 145 8.11 14.51 -15.25
C LEU A 145 7.94 14.34 -16.78
N ALA A 146 7.65 15.43 -17.48
CA ALA A 146 7.48 15.43 -18.92
C ALA A 146 8.73 14.88 -19.65
N GLY A 147 8.49 14.01 -20.63
CA GLY A 147 9.54 13.38 -21.44
C GLY A 147 10.31 12.25 -20.76
N LYS A 148 10.20 12.05 -19.44
CA LYS A 148 10.85 10.94 -18.72
C LYS A 148 10.23 9.59 -19.07
N LYS A 149 11.05 8.52 -19.05
CA LYS A 149 10.57 7.15 -19.14
C LYS A 149 10.09 6.70 -17.75
N PHE A 150 8.83 6.27 -17.70
CA PHE A 150 8.14 5.84 -16.48
C PHE A 150 7.79 4.34 -16.57
N GLY A 151 8.49 3.52 -15.83
CA GLY A 151 8.28 2.07 -15.78
C GLY A 151 7.30 1.68 -14.67
N ILE A 152 6.34 0.82 -14.98
CA ILE A 152 5.39 0.29 -14.01
C ILE A 152 5.63 -1.21 -13.83
N ILE A 153 5.87 -1.64 -12.61
CA ILE A 153 5.93 -3.05 -12.24
C ILE A 153 4.57 -3.46 -11.68
N GLY A 154 3.81 -4.23 -12.48
CA GLY A 154 2.44 -4.64 -12.15
C GLY A 154 1.37 -3.69 -12.69
N LEU A 155 0.87 -3.99 -13.91
CA LEU A 155 -0.17 -3.21 -14.59
C LEU A 155 -1.59 -3.72 -14.28
N GLY A 156 -1.91 -3.84 -12.96
CA GLY A 156 -3.27 -4.06 -12.47
C GLY A 156 -4.11 -2.77 -12.47
N GLU A 157 -5.22 -2.75 -11.74
CA GLU A 157 -6.12 -1.58 -11.68
C GLU A 157 -5.39 -0.29 -11.26
N ILE A 158 -4.60 -0.35 -10.18
CA ILE A 158 -3.80 0.79 -9.70
C ILE A 158 -2.73 1.16 -10.73
N GLY A 159 -1.96 0.18 -11.21
CA GLY A 159 -0.88 0.43 -12.17
C GLY A 159 -1.36 1.07 -13.47
N GLN A 160 -2.52 0.66 -14.00
CA GLN A 160 -3.14 1.28 -15.18
C GLN A 160 -3.52 2.73 -14.93
N LYS A 161 -4.07 3.04 -13.76
CA LYS A 161 -4.44 4.41 -13.43
C LYS A 161 -3.21 5.29 -13.18
N VAL A 162 -2.16 4.77 -12.56
CA VAL A 162 -0.85 5.43 -12.45
C VAL A 162 -0.27 5.70 -13.83
N ALA A 163 -0.34 4.71 -14.76
CA ALA A 163 0.10 4.87 -16.14
C ALA A 163 -0.61 6.03 -16.85
N SER A 164 -1.94 6.10 -16.71
CA SER A 164 -2.75 7.15 -17.30
C SER A 164 -2.37 8.54 -16.77
N VAL A 165 -2.17 8.69 -15.47
CA VAL A 165 -1.77 9.97 -14.86
C VAL A 165 -0.35 10.35 -15.25
N ALA A 166 0.61 9.39 -15.27
CA ALA A 166 1.96 9.64 -15.74
C ALA A 166 1.99 10.13 -17.19
N SER A 167 1.18 9.51 -18.06
CA SER A 167 1.01 9.95 -19.45
C SER A 167 0.44 11.36 -19.56
N ALA A 168 -0.52 11.73 -18.69
CA ALA A 168 -1.09 13.07 -18.67
C ALA A 168 -0.06 14.15 -18.26
N PHE A 169 0.96 13.78 -17.47
CA PHE A 169 2.13 14.62 -17.19
C PHE A 169 3.18 14.62 -18.33
N GLY A 170 2.93 13.93 -19.45
CA GLY A 170 3.86 13.87 -20.58
C GLY A 170 4.98 12.83 -20.43
N ALA A 171 4.90 11.92 -19.47
CA ALA A 171 5.85 10.83 -19.34
C ALA A 171 5.63 9.74 -20.41
N LYS A 172 6.71 9.04 -20.80
CA LYS A 172 6.68 7.89 -21.71
C LYS A 172 6.57 6.62 -20.87
N VAL A 173 5.37 6.03 -20.83
CA VAL A 173 5.06 4.90 -19.95
C VAL A 173 5.37 3.57 -20.62
N CYS A 174 6.01 2.67 -19.89
CA CYS A 174 6.16 1.25 -20.20
C CYS A 174 5.87 0.40 -18.95
N TYR A 175 5.73 -0.91 -19.09
CA TYR A 175 5.43 -1.77 -17.95
C TYR A 175 6.08 -3.15 -18.02
N PHE A 176 6.27 -3.75 -16.84
CA PHE A 176 6.60 -5.15 -16.65
C PHE A 176 5.40 -5.89 -16.04
N SER A 177 5.02 -7.03 -16.62
CA SER A 177 3.92 -7.86 -16.13
C SER A 177 4.41 -8.95 -15.20
N THR A 178 4.19 -8.81 -13.89
CA THR A 178 4.61 -9.82 -12.89
C THR A 178 3.87 -11.16 -13.01
N SER A 179 2.65 -11.15 -13.55
CA SER A 179 1.87 -12.38 -13.80
C SER A 179 2.14 -13.00 -15.16
N GLY A 180 2.73 -12.25 -16.09
CA GLY A 180 2.84 -12.62 -17.50
C GLY A 180 1.53 -12.49 -18.29
N ALA A 181 0.38 -12.37 -17.61
CA ALA A 181 -0.95 -12.41 -18.23
C ALA A 181 -1.42 -11.05 -18.78
N ASN A 182 -0.92 -9.93 -18.21
CA ASN A 182 -1.36 -8.60 -18.65
C ASN A 182 -0.80 -8.28 -20.04
N ASN A 183 -1.72 -7.99 -20.97
CA ASN A 183 -1.41 -7.48 -22.29
C ASN A 183 -2.19 -6.19 -22.49
N ASN A 184 -1.50 -5.05 -22.59
CA ASN A 184 -2.09 -3.74 -22.74
C ASN A 184 -1.67 -3.15 -24.10
N ALA A 185 -2.64 -2.69 -24.89
CA ALA A 185 -2.37 -2.17 -26.22
C ALA A 185 -1.83 -0.73 -26.23
N PHE A 186 -1.92 0.00 -25.10
CA PHE A 186 -1.54 1.42 -25.03
C PHE A 186 -0.12 1.65 -24.52
N TYR A 187 0.44 0.68 -23.76
CA TYR A 187 1.75 0.81 -23.15
C TYR A 187 2.67 -0.32 -23.58
N GLU A 188 3.93 0.02 -23.84
CA GLU A 188 4.95 -0.95 -24.21
C GLU A 188 5.24 -1.89 -23.04
N ARG A 189 5.15 -3.20 -23.28
CA ARG A 189 5.57 -4.23 -22.32
C ARG A 189 7.06 -4.51 -22.51
N LEU A 190 7.80 -4.46 -21.42
CA LEU A 190 9.23 -4.77 -21.38
C LEU A 190 9.51 -5.90 -20.39
N GLU A 191 10.61 -6.60 -20.59
CA GLU A 191 11.21 -7.46 -19.57
C GLU A 191 11.80 -6.60 -18.45
N LEU A 192 11.93 -7.17 -17.24
CA LEU A 192 12.31 -6.40 -16.05
C LEU A 192 13.63 -5.66 -16.22
N ASP A 193 14.67 -6.37 -16.68
CA ASP A 193 16.00 -5.80 -16.85
C ASP A 193 16.02 -4.62 -17.84
N GLU A 194 15.23 -4.73 -18.91
CA GLU A 194 15.08 -3.67 -19.90
C GLU A 194 14.37 -2.44 -19.35
N LEU A 195 13.29 -2.66 -18.60
CA LEU A 195 12.56 -1.59 -17.94
C LEU A 195 13.46 -0.84 -16.96
N LEU A 196 14.22 -1.56 -16.13
CA LEU A 196 15.14 -0.95 -15.15
C LEU A 196 16.23 -0.11 -15.81
N LYS A 197 16.83 -0.62 -16.90
CA LYS A 197 17.89 0.11 -17.65
C LYS A 197 17.38 1.37 -18.34
N GLN A 198 16.13 1.37 -18.81
CA GLN A 198 15.60 2.44 -19.66
C GLN A 198 14.86 3.52 -18.86
N CYS A 199 14.26 3.18 -17.71
CA CYS A 199 13.37 4.09 -16.99
C CYS A 199 14.12 5.06 -16.08
N ASP A 200 13.63 6.29 -16.03
CA ASP A 200 14.07 7.33 -15.10
C ASP A 200 13.31 7.19 -13.76
N ILE A 201 12.10 6.64 -13.82
CA ILE A 201 11.22 6.39 -12.69
C ILE A 201 10.66 4.98 -12.83
N VAL A 202 10.69 4.20 -11.75
CA VAL A 202 10.11 2.86 -11.67
C VAL A 202 9.14 2.80 -10.50
N SER A 203 7.88 2.48 -10.76
CA SER A 203 6.82 2.44 -9.74
C SER A 203 6.22 1.04 -9.63
N ILE A 204 6.22 0.49 -8.41
CA ILE A 204 5.77 -0.88 -8.12
C ILE A 204 4.33 -0.83 -7.59
N HIS A 205 3.44 -1.57 -8.28
CA HIS A 205 2.02 -1.76 -7.94
C HIS A 205 1.62 -3.24 -8.04
N ALA A 206 2.56 -4.12 -7.71
CA ALA A 206 2.38 -5.57 -7.75
C ALA A 206 2.01 -6.14 -6.37
N PRO A 207 1.28 -7.26 -6.29
CA PRO A 207 1.12 -8.00 -5.04
C PRO A 207 2.42 -8.71 -4.64
N LEU A 208 2.60 -8.98 -3.35
CA LEU A 208 3.68 -9.84 -2.87
C LEU A 208 3.29 -11.30 -3.03
N ASN A 209 4.11 -12.06 -3.72
CA ASN A 209 4.03 -13.49 -3.90
C ASN A 209 5.43 -14.06 -4.20
N GLU A 210 5.55 -15.35 -4.46
CA GLU A 210 6.84 -16.01 -4.75
C GLU A 210 7.61 -15.38 -5.92
N LYS A 211 6.90 -14.85 -6.94
CA LYS A 211 7.53 -14.22 -8.12
C LYS A 211 7.96 -12.78 -7.87
N THR A 212 7.42 -12.13 -6.86
CA THR A 212 7.66 -10.71 -6.59
C THR A 212 8.43 -10.46 -5.29
N LYS A 213 8.60 -11.49 -4.45
CA LYS A 213 9.43 -11.40 -3.26
C LYS A 213 10.89 -11.14 -3.66
N ASN A 214 11.49 -10.11 -3.08
CA ASN A 214 12.86 -9.65 -3.38
C ASN A 214 13.12 -9.44 -4.90
N LEU A 215 12.07 -9.05 -5.63
CA LEU A 215 12.16 -8.81 -7.08
C LEU A 215 13.17 -7.70 -7.42
N ILE A 216 13.31 -6.71 -6.55
CA ILE A 216 14.24 -5.60 -6.71
C ILE A 216 15.29 -5.68 -5.60
N GLY A 217 16.36 -6.41 -5.89
CA GLY A 217 17.54 -6.54 -5.05
C GLY A 217 18.73 -5.70 -5.56
N GLU A 218 19.92 -5.96 -5.03
CA GLU A 218 21.14 -5.23 -5.39
C GLU A 218 21.44 -5.28 -6.89
N ARG A 219 21.24 -6.43 -7.55
CA ARG A 219 21.44 -6.59 -8.99
C ARG A 219 20.50 -5.68 -9.78
N GLU A 220 19.23 -5.68 -9.46
CA GLU A 220 18.19 -4.90 -10.12
C GLU A 220 18.40 -3.40 -9.90
N LEU A 221 18.73 -3.01 -8.68
CA LEU A 221 19.08 -1.61 -8.36
C LEU A 221 20.30 -1.15 -9.17
N ASN A 222 21.29 -2.04 -9.40
CA ASN A 222 22.47 -1.74 -10.21
C ASN A 222 22.16 -1.60 -11.70
N LEU A 223 21.06 -2.14 -12.21
CA LEU A 223 20.59 -1.91 -13.58
C LEU A 223 19.92 -0.55 -13.78
N MET A 224 19.41 0.05 -12.72
CA MET A 224 18.76 1.35 -12.81
C MET A 224 19.75 2.47 -13.16
N LYS A 225 19.27 3.51 -13.80
CA LYS A 225 20.07 4.72 -14.09
C LYS A 225 20.52 5.41 -12.80
N ASN A 226 21.70 6.01 -12.81
CA ASN A 226 22.11 6.88 -11.71
C ASN A 226 21.09 8.03 -11.54
N GLY A 227 20.71 8.32 -10.31
CA GLY A 227 19.71 9.32 -10.00
C GLY A 227 18.26 8.94 -10.33
N ALA A 228 18.00 7.71 -10.79
CA ALA A 228 16.64 7.22 -11.02
C ALA A 228 15.83 7.16 -9.73
N ILE A 229 14.50 7.14 -9.87
CA ILE A 229 13.56 7.07 -8.75
C ILE A 229 12.94 5.69 -8.72
N LEU A 230 13.03 5.00 -7.57
CA LEU A 230 12.28 3.77 -7.28
C LEU A 230 11.12 4.10 -6.34
N MET A 231 9.93 3.59 -6.67
CA MET A 231 8.72 3.81 -5.88
C MET A 231 8.08 2.47 -5.54
N ASN A 232 7.73 2.25 -4.26
CA ASN A 232 6.99 1.07 -3.86
C ASN A 232 5.70 1.45 -3.12
N PHE A 233 4.58 1.30 -3.83
CA PHE A 233 3.20 1.45 -3.35
C PHE A 233 2.42 0.12 -3.46
N GLY A 234 3.14 -0.98 -3.64
CA GLY A 234 2.61 -2.32 -3.70
C GLY A 234 2.62 -3.03 -2.35
N ARG A 235 3.74 -3.67 -2.03
CA ARG A 235 3.94 -4.41 -0.76
C ARG A 235 5.40 -4.34 -0.34
N GLY A 236 5.66 -4.33 0.97
CA GLY A 236 6.97 -4.60 1.54
C GLY A 236 7.47 -5.98 1.15
N GLY A 237 8.78 -6.20 1.20
CA GLY A 237 9.42 -7.45 0.76
C GLY A 237 9.54 -7.64 -0.76
N ILE A 238 9.06 -6.68 -1.58
CA ILE A 238 9.32 -6.66 -3.03
C ILE A 238 10.70 -6.05 -3.32
N VAL A 239 11.09 -5.07 -2.52
CA VAL A 239 12.37 -4.36 -2.62
C VAL A 239 13.24 -4.78 -1.43
N ASP A 240 14.51 -5.07 -1.69
CA ASP A 240 15.54 -5.19 -0.65
C ASP A 240 15.88 -3.79 -0.14
N GLU A 241 15.41 -3.46 1.07
CA GLU A 241 15.53 -2.13 1.66
C GLU A 241 16.96 -1.81 2.10
N GLY A 242 17.76 -2.83 2.41
CA GLY A 242 19.17 -2.68 2.71
C GLY A 242 19.99 -2.33 1.46
N ALA A 243 19.75 -3.04 0.37
CA ALA A 243 20.36 -2.75 -0.92
C ALA A 243 19.91 -1.38 -1.46
N LEU A 244 18.65 -1.02 -1.27
CA LEU A 244 18.14 0.30 -1.66
C LEU A 244 18.84 1.43 -0.89
N ALA A 245 19.05 1.29 0.42
CA ALA A 245 19.75 2.30 1.22
C ALA A 245 21.18 2.55 0.70
N LYS A 246 21.91 1.49 0.35
CA LYS A 246 23.24 1.59 -0.30
C LYS A 246 23.15 2.29 -1.65
N ALA A 247 22.20 1.89 -2.49
CA ALA A 247 22.04 2.45 -3.83
C ALA A 247 21.68 3.96 -3.79
N VAL A 248 20.94 4.40 -2.78
CA VAL A 248 20.66 5.83 -2.56
C VAL A 248 21.94 6.59 -2.23
N ASP A 249 22.78 6.07 -1.33
CA ASP A 249 24.01 6.76 -0.90
C ASP A 249 25.13 6.69 -1.94
N GLU A 250 25.27 5.58 -2.67
CA GLU A 250 26.42 5.33 -3.55
C GLU A 250 26.15 5.71 -5.00
N ARG A 251 24.90 5.62 -5.45
CA ARG A 251 24.50 5.85 -6.85
C ARG A 251 23.57 7.05 -7.02
N GLY A 252 23.23 7.71 -5.94
CA GLY A 252 22.30 8.84 -5.95
C GLY A 252 20.87 8.45 -6.36
N LEU A 253 20.47 7.18 -6.20
CA LEU A 253 19.08 6.80 -6.40
C LEU A 253 18.19 7.58 -5.42
N ARG A 254 16.96 7.79 -5.83
CA ARG A 254 15.92 8.39 -4.98
C ARG A 254 14.78 7.40 -4.79
N ALA A 255 14.05 7.47 -3.68
CA ALA A 255 12.95 6.55 -3.47
C ALA A 255 11.74 7.17 -2.79
N CYS A 256 10.55 6.65 -3.16
CA CYS A 256 9.28 6.89 -2.46
C CYS A 256 8.70 5.54 -2.01
N LEU A 257 8.54 5.32 -0.73
CA LEU A 257 8.04 4.07 -0.17
C LEU A 257 6.84 4.36 0.74
N ASP A 258 5.74 3.65 0.51
CA ASP A 258 4.61 3.66 1.44
C ASP A 258 4.54 2.37 2.27
N VAL A 259 5.27 1.33 1.83
CA VAL A 259 5.27 0.00 2.42
C VAL A 259 6.68 -0.49 2.67
N LEU A 260 6.87 -1.23 3.76
CA LEU A 260 8.13 -1.84 4.17
C LEU A 260 7.95 -3.33 4.49
N GLU A 261 9.04 -4.10 4.50
CA GLU A 261 9.00 -5.53 4.82
C GLU A 261 8.51 -5.76 6.26
N ALA A 262 9.00 -4.93 7.20
CA ALA A 262 8.52 -4.93 8.59
C ALA A 262 7.76 -3.62 8.88
N GLU A 263 6.49 -3.75 9.24
CA GLU A 263 5.61 -2.64 9.63
C GLU A 263 5.01 -2.86 11.02
N PRO A 264 5.21 -1.92 11.96
CA PRO A 264 5.95 -0.65 11.86
C PRO A 264 7.45 -0.83 11.62
N MET A 265 8.09 0.22 11.04
CA MET A 265 9.53 0.25 10.78
C MET A 265 10.33 -0.04 12.06
N LEU A 266 11.31 -0.92 11.98
CA LEU A 266 12.14 -1.29 13.11
C LEU A 266 13.19 -0.22 13.45
N ALA A 267 13.56 -0.13 14.72
CA ALA A 267 14.69 0.71 15.15
C ALA A 267 15.98 0.26 14.44
N GLY A 268 16.78 1.23 13.97
CA GLY A 268 18.01 0.94 13.24
C GLY A 268 17.82 0.51 11.77
N HIS A 269 16.62 0.68 11.24
CA HIS A 269 16.33 0.36 9.83
C HIS A 269 17.29 1.05 8.87
N PRO A 270 17.85 0.36 7.83
CA PRO A 270 18.88 0.91 6.94
C PRO A 270 18.49 2.23 6.27
N LEU A 271 17.24 2.39 5.86
CA LEU A 271 16.74 3.63 5.25
C LEU A 271 16.76 4.84 6.19
N LEU A 272 16.77 4.63 7.52
CA LEU A 272 16.95 5.71 8.49
C LEU A 272 18.40 6.24 8.53
N SER A 273 19.37 5.46 8.05
CA SER A 273 20.79 5.79 8.04
C SER A 273 21.26 6.46 6.74
N VAL A 274 20.39 6.53 5.72
CA VAL A 274 20.70 7.20 4.44
C VAL A 274 21.15 8.65 4.67
N LYS A 275 22.27 9.05 4.06
CA LYS A 275 22.91 10.36 4.26
C LYS A 275 22.05 11.50 3.73
N ASN A 276 21.59 11.37 2.47
CA ASN A 276 20.74 12.40 1.86
C ASN A 276 19.26 12.13 2.13
N LYS A 277 18.73 12.69 3.20
CA LYS A 277 17.31 12.55 3.58
C LYS A 277 16.34 13.13 2.55
N ASN A 278 16.78 14.04 1.70
CA ASN A 278 15.95 14.63 0.63
C ASN A 278 15.80 13.69 -0.58
N SER A 279 16.58 12.59 -0.63
CA SER A 279 16.43 11.55 -1.65
C SER A 279 15.35 10.53 -1.30
N LEU A 280 14.77 10.59 -0.09
CA LEU A 280 13.77 9.63 0.39
C LEU A 280 12.49 10.31 0.85
N ILE A 281 11.37 9.74 0.42
CA ILE A 281 10.04 9.97 1.00
C ILE A 281 9.52 8.62 1.45
N ILE A 282 9.26 8.48 2.75
CA ILE A 282 8.69 7.25 3.34
C ILE A 282 7.44 7.66 4.09
N THR A 283 6.33 6.98 3.78
CA THR A 283 5.05 7.18 4.47
C THR A 283 4.62 5.88 5.15
N PRO A 284 3.93 5.93 6.30
CA PRO A 284 3.65 4.77 7.13
C PRO A 284 2.41 4.01 6.66
N HIS A 285 2.45 3.46 5.45
CA HIS A 285 1.39 2.65 4.82
C HIS A 285 0.04 3.36 4.79
N ILE A 286 0.02 4.61 4.32
CA ILE A 286 -1.16 5.48 4.27
C ILE A 286 -1.71 5.73 2.86
N ALA A 287 -1.09 5.19 1.83
CA ALA A 287 -1.52 5.45 0.46
C ALA A 287 -2.99 5.06 0.20
N TRP A 288 -3.52 4.10 0.95
CA TRP A 288 -4.91 3.65 0.87
C TRP A 288 -5.90 4.51 1.69
N ALA A 289 -5.43 5.38 2.60
CA ALA A 289 -6.15 5.84 3.78
C ALA A 289 -6.88 7.19 3.60
N SER A 290 -7.18 7.63 2.36
CA SER A 290 -8.00 8.84 2.19
C SER A 290 -9.38 8.66 2.82
N SER A 291 -10.01 9.76 3.23
CA SER A 291 -11.34 9.74 3.86
C SER A 291 -12.37 9.04 2.98
N GLU A 292 -12.33 9.29 1.66
CA GLU A 292 -13.23 8.70 0.67
C GLU A 292 -12.99 7.19 0.51
N ALA A 293 -11.71 6.78 0.51
CA ALA A 293 -11.36 5.36 0.43
C ALA A 293 -11.82 4.61 1.67
N ARG A 294 -11.60 5.17 2.87
CA ARG A 294 -12.07 4.58 4.14
C ARG A 294 -13.60 4.50 4.20
N ALA A 295 -14.32 5.54 3.76
CA ALA A 295 -15.77 5.51 3.68
C ALA A 295 -16.26 4.41 2.71
N THR A 296 -15.63 4.29 1.54
CA THR A 296 -15.92 3.25 0.56
C THR A 296 -15.64 1.85 1.13
N LEU A 297 -14.54 1.69 1.87
CA LEU A 297 -14.17 0.44 2.54
C LEU A 297 -15.28 -0.03 3.49
N ILE A 298 -15.75 0.86 4.39
CA ILE A 298 -16.82 0.52 5.34
C ILE A 298 -18.13 0.19 4.62
N ALA A 299 -18.50 0.97 3.60
CA ALA A 299 -19.70 0.69 2.82
C ALA A 299 -19.65 -0.70 2.15
N LYS A 300 -18.50 -1.11 1.62
CA LYS A 300 -18.29 -2.43 1.02
C LYS A 300 -18.27 -3.56 2.07
N ILE A 301 -17.75 -3.34 3.27
CA ILE A 301 -17.84 -4.32 4.36
C ILE A 301 -19.30 -4.52 4.77
N VAL A 302 -20.06 -3.43 4.89
CA VAL A 302 -21.51 -3.49 5.14
C VAL A 302 -22.20 -4.34 4.07
N GLN A 303 -21.90 -4.10 2.80
CA GLN A 303 -22.45 -4.89 1.69
C GLN A 303 -22.05 -6.37 1.73
N ASN A 304 -20.81 -6.68 2.12
CA ASN A 304 -20.34 -8.06 2.29
C ASN A 304 -21.18 -8.79 3.37
N ILE A 305 -21.48 -8.13 4.49
CA ILE A 305 -22.31 -8.68 5.56
C ILE A 305 -23.77 -8.84 5.09
N GLU A 306 -24.33 -7.84 4.39
CA GLU A 306 -25.70 -7.95 3.82
C GLU A 306 -25.83 -9.10 2.83
N ASN A 307 -24.86 -9.27 1.96
CA ASN A 307 -24.84 -10.38 1.00
C ASN A 307 -24.74 -11.72 1.72
N PHE A 308 -23.86 -11.85 2.72
CA PHE A 308 -23.72 -13.05 3.53
C PHE A 308 -25.05 -13.43 4.24
N ILE A 309 -25.75 -12.44 4.81
CA ILE A 309 -27.07 -12.69 5.45
C ILE A 309 -28.06 -13.20 4.42
N LYS A 310 -28.17 -12.56 3.24
CA LYS A 310 -29.10 -12.98 2.17
C LYS A 310 -28.80 -14.41 1.66
N GLU A 311 -27.53 -14.76 1.53
CA GLU A 311 -27.10 -16.08 1.08
C GLU A 311 -27.47 -17.18 2.10
N ASN A 312 -27.59 -16.84 3.39
CA ASN A 312 -27.83 -17.79 4.48
C ASN A 312 -29.27 -17.74 5.07
N ASP A 313 -30.06 -16.68 4.83
CA ASP A 313 -31.48 -16.63 5.21
C ASP A 313 -32.39 -17.37 4.20
N GLY A 314 -31.87 -17.85 3.09
CA GLY A 314 -32.58 -18.63 2.07
C GLY A 314 -32.50 -20.17 2.24
N ASN A 315 -31.79 -20.64 3.25
CA ASN A 315 -31.69 -22.03 3.66
C ASN A 315 -32.26 -22.18 5.08
#